data_d2b0f9778dfb604201a4eb6c32a774d2
#
_entry.id   d2b0f9778dfb604201a4eb6c32a774d2
#
_cell.length_a   1.000
_cell.length_b   1.000
_cell.length_c   1.000
_cell.angle_alpha   90.00
_cell.angle_beta   90.00
_cell.angle_gamma   90.00
#
_symmetry.space_group_name_H-M   'P 1'
#
loop_
_entity.id
_entity.type
_entity.pdbx_description
1 polymer ?
#
loop_
_entity_poly.entity_id
_entity_poly.type
_entity_poly.pdbx_seq_one_letter_code
_entity_poly.pdbx_strand_id
1 'polypeptide(L)'
;FVGDDWQSIYRFKGGDVRIFLNLMQNPDWTSYYLSANYRNAKNIMDIAKTVIKQADDVMDKLVYPTRFEMGEVIVDTKNKLKKYLRQIEKDGNYKDWFILVRVNKDIYEISKQLEECDIPYVTFKQGGTSNEELDALMSEDAVKILTVHTSKGLENKNVILYGNFPIKQPSYHRNSDERKIMYVGITRAMDKVIILN
;
A
#
# COMPACT_ATOMS: atom_id res chain seq x y z
N PHE A 1 -13.62 -12.89 -16.05
CA PHE A 1 -12.39 -12.21 -15.64
C PHE A 1 -12.69 -11.22 -14.53
N VAL A 2 -11.78 -11.13 -13.54
CA VAL A 2 -11.83 -10.14 -12.46
C VAL A 2 -10.45 -9.48 -12.38
N GLY A 3 -10.40 -8.17 -12.26
CA GLY A 3 -9.14 -7.44 -12.18
C GLY A 3 -9.31 -6.00 -11.67
N ASP A 4 -8.19 -5.37 -11.36
CA ASP A 4 -8.10 -3.96 -10.99
C ASP A 4 -6.82 -3.36 -11.61
N ASP A 5 -6.99 -2.52 -12.62
CA ASP A 5 -5.90 -1.86 -13.33
C ASP A 5 -5.11 -0.90 -12.43
N TRP A 6 -5.76 -0.26 -11.44
CA TRP A 6 -5.11 0.60 -10.44
C TRP A 6 -4.16 -0.18 -9.54
N GLN A 7 -4.37 -1.50 -9.38
CA GLN A 7 -3.53 -2.40 -8.58
C GLN A 7 -2.61 -3.28 -9.45
N SER A 8 -2.38 -2.93 -10.72
CA SER A 8 -1.50 -3.65 -11.62
C SER A 8 -0.03 -3.25 -11.38
N ILE A 9 0.62 -3.90 -10.41
CA ILE A 9 1.98 -3.58 -9.94
C ILE A 9 3.03 -4.65 -10.30
N TYR A 10 2.68 -5.65 -11.12
CA TYR A 10 3.57 -6.77 -11.49
C TYR A 10 4.07 -6.70 -12.94
N ARG A 11 4.13 -5.51 -13.53
CA ARG A 11 4.64 -5.32 -14.90
C ARG A 11 6.07 -5.86 -15.06
N PHE A 12 6.91 -5.70 -14.04
CA PHE A 12 8.27 -6.22 -14.03
C PHE A 12 8.37 -7.77 -14.06
N LYS A 13 7.27 -8.49 -13.80
CA LYS A 13 7.11 -9.95 -13.94
C LYS A 13 6.40 -10.34 -15.25
N GLY A 14 6.26 -9.42 -16.20
CA GLY A 14 5.59 -9.67 -17.47
C GLY A 14 4.06 -9.45 -17.45
N GLY A 15 3.52 -8.90 -16.35
CA GLY A 15 2.10 -8.51 -16.30
C GLY A 15 1.83 -7.34 -17.25
N ASP A 16 0.84 -7.49 -18.14
CA ASP A 16 0.42 -6.43 -19.06
C ASP A 16 -1.03 -6.02 -18.79
N VAL A 17 -1.19 -4.85 -18.20
CA VAL A 17 -2.50 -4.28 -17.89
C VAL A 17 -3.34 -4.02 -19.15
N ARG A 18 -2.72 -3.83 -20.32
CA ARG A 18 -3.41 -3.57 -21.58
C ARG A 18 -4.31 -4.72 -21.99
N ILE A 19 -3.97 -5.96 -21.64
CA ILE A 19 -4.81 -7.13 -21.87
C ILE A 19 -6.15 -6.95 -21.15
N PHE A 20 -6.10 -6.55 -19.87
CA PHE A 20 -7.30 -6.29 -19.08
C PHE A 20 -8.11 -5.10 -19.63
N LEU A 21 -7.44 -3.99 -19.96
CA LEU A 21 -8.08 -2.81 -20.52
C LEU A 21 -8.77 -3.10 -21.85
N ASN A 22 -8.14 -3.88 -22.73
CA ASN A 22 -8.74 -4.31 -24.01
C ASN A 22 -9.97 -5.19 -23.80
N LEU A 23 -9.94 -6.10 -22.81
CA LEU A 23 -11.12 -6.92 -22.49
C LEU A 23 -12.28 -6.05 -22.00
N MET A 24 -12.03 -5.04 -21.19
CA MET A 24 -13.05 -4.13 -20.69
C MET A 24 -13.71 -3.27 -21.80
N GLN A 25 -13.00 -3.05 -22.91
CA GLN A 25 -13.48 -2.28 -24.06
C GLN A 25 -14.11 -3.15 -25.15
N ASN A 26 -14.04 -4.48 -25.03
CA ASN A 26 -14.58 -5.39 -26.03
C ASN A 26 -16.12 -5.39 -25.94
N PRO A 27 -16.83 -5.08 -27.05
CA PRO A 27 -18.30 -4.99 -27.08
C PRO A 27 -19.02 -6.34 -26.87
N ASP A 28 -18.30 -7.47 -27.04
CA ASP A 28 -18.84 -8.81 -26.81
C ASP A 28 -18.95 -9.18 -25.34
N TRP A 29 -18.44 -8.31 -24.43
CA TRP A 29 -18.40 -8.55 -23.00
C TRP A 29 -19.22 -7.53 -22.22
N THR A 30 -19.96 -8.00 -21.23
CA THR A 30 -20.62 -7.11 -20.27
C THR A 30 -19.70 -6.87 -19.09
N SER A 31 -19.37 -5.60 -18.83
CA SER A 31 -18.49 -5.19 -17.74
C SER A 31 -19.27 -4.65 -16.54
N TYR A 32 -18.92 -5.08 -15.35
CA TYR A 32 -19.47 -4.61 -14.08
C TYR A 32 -18.36 -4.00 -13.22
N TYR A 33 -18.68 -2.93 -12.50
CA TYR A 33 -17.74 -2.20 -11.67
C TYR A 33 -18.11 -2.30 -10.19
N LEU A 34 -17.14 -2.67 -9.34
CA LEU A 34 -17.27 -2.57 -7.90
C LEU A 34 -16.76 -1.20 -7.47
N SER A 35 -17.68 -0.27 -7.24
CA SER A 35 -17.34 1.13 -6.97
C SER A 35 -17.25 1.48 -5.49
N ALA A 36 -17.80 0.66 -4.60
CA ALA A 36 -17.82 0.92 -3.17
C ALA A 36 -16.52 0.46 -2.49
N ASN A 37 -15.86 1.36 -1.77
CA ASN A 37 -14.70 1.06 -0.93
C ASN A 37 -15.10 1.03 0.54
N TYR A 38 -15.02 -0.14 1.16
CA TYR A 38 -15.39 -0.38 2.56
C TYR A 38 -14.20 -0.35 3.52
N ARG A 39 -12.97 -0.33 3.00
CA ARG A 39 -11.73 -0.43 3.78
C ARG A 39 -11.28 0.90 4.34
N ASN A 40 -11.01 1.83 3.46
CA ASN A 40 -10.28 3.04 3.79
C ASN A 40 -11.19 4.13 4.35
N ALA A 41 -10.71 4.88 5.34
CA ALA A 41 -11.29 6.15 5.72
C ALA A 41 -11.29 7.13 4.53
N LYS A 42 -12.23 8.08 4.53
CA LYS A 42 -12.53 8.92 3.36
C LYS A 42 -11.31 9.63 2.80
N ASN A 43 -10.55 10.35 3.62
CA ASN A 43 -9.41 11.14 3.16
C ASN A 43 -8.19 10.29 2.75
N ILE A 44 -8.06 9.06 3.26
CA ILE A 44 -7.06 8.09 2.79
C ILE A 44 -7.38 7.69 1.35
N MET A 45 -8.66 7.43 1.06
CA MET A 45 -9.08 7.13 -0.31
C MET A 45 -8.93 8.34 -1.24
N ASP A 46 -9.18 9.56 -0.76
CA ASP A 46 -9.05 10.78 -1.54
C ASP A 46 -7.60 11.03 -1.97
N ILE A 47 -6.62 10.85 -1.06
CA ILE A 47 -5.19 10.96 -1.44
C ILE A 47 -4.76 9.83 -2.39
N ALA A 48 -5.23 8.61 -2.17
CA ALA A 48 -4.93 7.48 -3.06
C ALA A 48 -5.43 7.76 -4.49
N LYS A 49 -6.65 8.28 -4.64
CA LYS A 49 -7.21 8.71 -5.94
C LYS A 49 -6.37 9.82 -6.59
N THR A 50 -5.91 10.79 -5.82
CA THR A 50 -5.07 11.88 -6.34
C THR A 50 -3.76 11.33 -6.91
N VAL A 51 -3.19 10.30 -6.30
CA VAL A 51 -1.97 9.65 -6.77
C VAL A 51 -2.23 8.85 -8.05
N ILE A 52 -3.26 8.00 -8.07
CA ILE A 52 -3.50 7.08 -9.18
C ILE A 52 -3.99 7.78 -10.44
N LYS A 53 -4.75 8.86 -10.33
CA LYS A 53 -5.20 9.68 -11.47
C LYS A 53 -4.05 10.32 -12.28
N GLN A 54 -2.85 10.29 -11.76
CA GLN A 54 -1.64 10.76 -12.46
C GLN A 54 -0.91 9.62 -13.20
N ALA A 55 -1.40 8.39 -13.17
CA ALA A 55 -0.88 7.28 -13.97
C ALA A 55 -1.52 7.28 -15.36
N ASP A 56 -0.72 6.92 -16.39
CA ASP A 56 -1.15 7.03 -17.81
C ASP A 56 -2.00 5.85 -18.27
N ASP A 57 -1.80 4.66 -17.69
CA ASP A 57 -2.37 3.39 -18.13
C ASP A 57 -3.41 2.85 -17.13
N VAL A 58 -4.35 3.70 -16.76
CA VAL A 58 -5.45 3.41 -15.84
C VAL A 58 -6.77 3.89 -16.41
N MET A 59 -7.84 3.17 -16.12
CA MET A 59 -9.20 3.61 -16.47
C MET A 59 -9.67 4.66 -15.46
N ASP A 60 -10.38 5.67 -15.95
CA ASP A 60 -11.16 6.54 -15.06
C ASP A 60 -12.39 5.78 -14.60
N LYS A 61 -12.46 5.49 -13.31
CA LYS A 61 -13.57 4.77 -12.70
C LYS A 61 -14.01 5.43 -11.41
N LEU A 62 -15.32 5.37 -11.18
CA LEU A 62 -15.88 5.87 -9.94
C LEU A 62 -15.60 4.88 -8.81
N VAL A 63 -14.81 5.30 -7.83
CA VAL A 63 -14.65 4.60 -6.55
C VAL A 63 -15.01 5.57 -5.44
N TYR A 64 -15.93 5.21 -4.57
CA TYR A 64 -16.36 6.05 -3.44
C TYR A 64 -16.20 5.33 -2.12
N PRO A 65 -15.76 6.04 -1.06
CA PRO A 65 -15.68 5.47 0.27
C PRO A 65 -17.09 5.27 0.83
N THR A 66 -17.32 4.14 1.49
CA THR A 66 -18.51 3.91 2.31
C THR A 66 -18.28 4.33 3.76
N ARG A 67 -17.02 4.43 4.15
CA ARG A 67 -16.60 4.97 5.44
C ARG A 67 -16.46 6.49 5.33
N PHE A 68 -17.28 7.20 6.09
CA PHE A 68 -17.29 8.68 6.10
C PHE A 68 -16.36 9.27 7.17
N GLU A 69 -15.84 8.43 8.06
CA GLU A 69 -14.87 8.83 9.06
C GLU A 69 -13.59 9.35 8.38
N MET A 70 -13.04 10.39 8.97
CA MET A 70 -11.75 10.94 8.55
C MET A 70 -10.64 10.15 9.22
N GLY A 71 -9.80 9.52 8.43
CA GLY A 71 -8.56 8.92 8.91
C GLY A 71 -7.46 9.96 9.07
N GLU A 72 -6.31 9.53 9.52
CA GLU A 72 -5.14 10.39 9.62
C GLU A 72 -4.20 10.19 8.44
N VAL A 73 -3.89 11.28 7.72
CA VAL A 73 -2.94 11.28 6.59
C VAL A 73 -1.81 12.22 6.89
N ILE A 74 -0.59 11.67 6.98
CA ILE A 74 0.64 12.43 7.25
C ILE A 74 1.61 12.23 6.08
N VAL A 75 2.21 13.32 5.61
CA VAL A 75 3.34 13.28 4.67
C VAL A 75 4.53 13.94 5.34
N ASP A 76 5.62 13.21 5.49
CA ASP A 76 6.84 13.68 6.16
C ASP A 76 8.09 13.09 5.47
N THR A 77 9.25 13.42 5.97
CA THR A 77 10.54 12.94 5.44
C THR A 77 11.00 11.67 6.15
N LYS A 78 11.79 10.84 5.46
CA LYS A 78 12.30 9.55 5.99
C LYS A 78 13.06 9.68 7.31
N ASN A 79 13.77 10.79 7.52
CA ASN A 79 14.53 11.04 8.75
C ASN A 79 13.64 11.18 10.00
N LYS A 80 12.33 11.28 9.82
CA LYS A 80 11.33 11.32 10.90
C LYS A 80 10.84 9.94 11.34
N LEU A 81 11.32 8.84 10.71
CA LEU A 81 10.88 7.48 11.07
C LEU A 81 10.96 7.24 12.58
N LYS A 82 12.09 7.53 13.24
CA LYS A 82 12.24 7.35 14.71
C LYS A 82 11.18 8.07 15.53
N LYS A 83 10.68 9.23 15.07
CA LYS A 83 9.57 9.93 15.74
C LYS A 83 8.31 9.07 15.77
N TYR A 84 7.98 8.44 14.64
CA TYR A 84 6.77 7.62 14.51
C TYR A 84 6.93 6.26 15.20
N LEU A 85 8.14 5.67 15.20
CA LEU A 85 8.42 4.45 15.95
C LEU A 85 8.23 4.66 17.46
N ARG A 86 8.68 5.78 18.02
CA ARG A 86 8.43 6.12 19.43
C ARG A 86 6.94 6.31 19.76
N GLN A 87 6.12 6.75 18.78
CA GLN A 87 4.68 6.78 18.97
C GLN A 87 4.09 5.37 19.03
N ILE A 88 4.53 4.48 18.13
CA ILE A 88 4.12 3.08 18.10
C ILE A 88 4.49 2.38 19.41
N GLU A 89 5.72 2.59 19.89
CA GLU A 89 6.20 2.08 21.18
C GLU A 89 5.29 2.52 22.33
N LYS A 90 5.00 3.81 22.39
CA LYS A 90 4.15 4.39 23.44
C LYS A 90 2.70 3.86 23.39
N ASP A 91 2.16 3.64 22.18
CA ASP A 91 0.79 3.18 21.98
C ASP A 91 0.64 1.67 22.26
N GLY A 92 1.72 0.89 22.09
CA GLY A 92 1.79 -0.54 22.42
C GLY A 92 0.88 -1.45 21.59
N ASN A 93 0.25 -0.95 20.53
CA ASN A 93 -0.63 -1.73 19.65
C ASN A 93 0.12 -2.19 18.39
N TYR A 94 1.16 -2.98 18.55
CA TYR A 94 2.10 -3.34 17.47
C TYR A 94 1.44 -4.05 16.29
N LYS A 95 0.49 -4.97 16.55
CA LYS A 95 -0.22 -5.72 15.51
C LYS A 95 -1.01 -4.84 14.55
N ASP A 96 -1.41 -3.64 14.98
CA ASP A 96 -2.21 -2.71 14.20
C ASP A 96 -1.37 -1.89 13.21
N TRP A 97 -0.07 -2.21 13.05
CA TRP A 97 0.85 -1.47 12.21
C TRP A 97 1.52 -2.30 11.11
N PHE A 98 1.46 -1.75 9.89
CA PHE A 98 2.34 -2.13 8.79
C PHE A 98 3.41 -1.06 8.56
N ILE A 99 4.63 -1.49 8.27
CA ILE A 99 5.65 -0.66 7.63
C ILE A 99 5.89 -1.22 6.23
N LEU A 100 5.41 -0.52 5.22
CA LEU A 100 5.49 -0.93 3.83
C LEU A 100 6.67 -0.23 3.17
N VAL A 101 7.62 -1.02 2.67
CA VAL A 101 8.82 -0.50 2.01
C VAL A 101 8.73 -0.62 0.50
N ARG A 102 9.44 0.27 -0.21
CA ARG A 102 9.51 0.21 -1.67
C ARG A 102 10.44 -0.91 -2.15
N VAL A 103 11.54 -1.16 -1.45
CA VAL A 103 12.56 -2.15 -1.81
C VAL A 103 13.03 -2.94 -0.60
N ASN A 104 13.44 -4.20 -0.81
CA ASN A 104 13.84 -5.10 0.28
C ASN A 104 15.02 -4.60 1.13
N LYS A 105 15.94 -3.84 0.55
CA LYS A 105 17.09 -3.29 1.30
C LYS A 105 16.66 -2.40 2.47
N ASP A 106 15.50 -1.73 2.35
CA ASP A 106 14.99 -0.83 3.38
C ASP A 106 14.46 -1.61 4.60
N ILE A 107 14.10 -2.91 4.43
CA ILE A 107 13.66 -3.78 5.54
C ILE A 107 14.74 -3.85 6.61
N TYR A 108 15.99 -4.09 6.22
CA TYR A 108 17.10 -4.23 7.16
C TYR A 108 17.35 -2.95 7.98
N GLU A 109 17.29 -1.79 7.32
CA GLU A 109 17.45 -0.49 8.00
C GLU A 109 16.34 -0.24 9.02
N ILE A 110 15.09 -0.55 8.62
CA ILE A 110 13.91 -0.36 9.48
C ILE A 110 13.92 -1.34 10.64
N SER A 111 14.28 -2.62 10.40
CA SER A 111 14.40 -3.64 11.45
C SER A 111 15.36 -3.20 12.54
N LYS A 112 16.53 -2.68 12.16
CA LYS A 112 17.51 -2.15 13.13
C LYS A 112 16.94 -0.99 13.95
N GLN A 113 16.17 -0.09 13.36
CA GLN A 113 15.56 1.03 14.09
C GLN A 113 14.44 0.56 15.04
N LEU A 114 13.71 -0.48 14.70
CA LEU A 114 12.72 -1.11 15.58
C LEU A 114 13.40 -1.79 16.78
N GLU A 115 14.52 -2.50 16.55
CA GLU A 115 15.35 -3.09 17.60
C GLU A 115 15.88 -2.01 18.56
N GLU A 116 16.36 -0.87 18.04
CA GLU A 116 16.82 0.27 18.85
C GLU A 116 15.69 0.91 19.70
N CYS A 117 14.43 0.64 19.37
CA CYS A 117 13.26 1.14 20.08
C CYS A 117 12.53 0.03 20.87
N ASP A 118 13.10 -1.18 21.01
CA ASP A 118 12.49 -2.34 21.67
C ASP A 118 11.07 -2.69 21.14
N ILE A 119 10.82 -2.43 19.85
CA ILE A 119 9.54 -2.70 19.21
C ILE A 119 9.58 -4.09 18.55
N PRO A 120 8.68 -5.02 18.93
CA PRO A 120 8.58 -6.33 18.30
C PRO A 120 8.13 -6.18 16.84
N TYR A 121 8.79 -6.92 15.94
CA TYR A 121 8.46 -6.89 14.52
C TYR A 121 8.60 -8.27 13.88
N VAL A 122 7.88 -8.46 12.77
CA VAL A 122 8.04 -9.62 11.87
C VAL A 122 8.27 -9.14 10.45
N THR A 123 9.06 -9.90 9.70
CA THR A 123 9.35 -9.64 8.29
C THR A 123 8.84 -10.78 7.42
N PHE A 124 8.35 -10.45 6.24
CA PHE A 124 7.87 -11.44 5.28
C PHE A 124 8.89 -11.70 4.20
N LYS A 125 9.28 -12.96 4.01
CA LYS A 125 10.20 -13.35 2.93
C LYS A 125 9.46 -13.36 1.60
N GLN A 126 10.05 -12.75 0.57
CA GLN A 126 9.52 -12.86 -0.78
C GLN A 126 9.62 -14.33 -1.26
N GLY A 127 8.51 -14.86 -1.76
CA GLY A 127 8.50 -16.06 -2.59
C GLY A 127 8.32 -17.39 -1.90
N GLY A 128 7.84 -17.46 -0.65
CA GLY A 128 7.72 -18.77 -0.01
C GLY A 128 6.96 -18.86 1.31
N THR A 129 6.19 -17.84 1.68
CA THR A 129 5.34 -17.95 2.88
C THR A 129 4.04 -18.67 2.48
N SER A 130 3.74 -19.82 3.09
CA SER A 130 2.44 -20.47 2.93
C SER A 130 1.32 -19.61 3.51
N ASN A 131 0.06 -19.86 3.14
CA ASN A 131 -1.06 -19.11 3.71
C ASN A 131 -1.14 -19.28 5.23
N GLU A 132 -0.84 -20.47 5.73
CA GLU A 132 -0.83 -20.77 7.16
C GLU A 132 0.26 -19.99 7.91
N GLU A 133 1.48 -19.90 7.35
CA GLU A 133 2.55 -19.07 7.89
C GLU A 133 2.21 -17.58 7.82
N LEU A 134 1.55 -17.15 6.76
CA LEU A 134 1.09 -15.77 6.62
C LEU A 134 0.08 -15.41 7.71
N ASP A 135 -0.92 -16.27 7.93
CA ASP A 135 -1.94 -16.07 8.96
C ASP A 135 -1.31 -16.07 10.36
N ALA A 136 -0.36 -16.98 10.63
CA ALA A 136 0.39 -17.01 11.89
C ALA A 136 1.14 -15.70 12.13
N LEU A 137 1.94 -15.24 11.16
CA LEU A 137 2.69 -13.99 11.26
C LEU A 137 1.76 -12.77 11.41
N MET A 138 0.61 -12.76 10.73
CA MET A 138 -0.37 -11.68 10.84
C MET A 138 -1.04 -11.62 12.21
N SER A 139 -1.14 -12.75 12.92
CA SER A 139 -1.73 -12.83 14.27
C SER A 139 -0.79 -12.36 15.38
N GLU A 140 0.53 -12.30 15.14
CA GLU A 140 1.50 -11.88 16.14
C GLU A 140 1.28 -10.43 16.59
N ASP A 141 1.48 -10.15 17.87
CA ASP A 141 1.48 -8.76 18.38
C ASP A 141 2.82 -8.09 18.11
N ALA A 142 3.09 -7.82 16.87
CA ALA A 142 4.31 -7.25 16.35
C ALA A 142 4.01 -6.35 15.15
N VAL A 143 4.87 -5.38 14.88
CA VAL A 143 4.84 -4.57 13.66
C VAL A 143 5.21 -5.45 12.46
N LYS A 144 4.44 -5.41 11.36
CA LYS A 144 4.72 -6.16 10.15
C LYS A 144 5.47 -5.31 9.15
N ILE A 145 6.67 -5.75 8.75
CA ILE A 145 7.47 -5.09 7.71
C ILE A 145 7.34 -5.91 6.42
N LEU A 146 6.80 -5.27 5.37
CA LEU A 146 6.58 -5.88 4.07
C LEU A 146 7.01 -4.95 2.94
N THR A 147 7.30 -5.50 1.76
CA THR A 147 7.28 -4.66 0.57
C THR A 147 5.83 -4.33 0.18
N VAL A 148 5.62 -3.21 -0.51
CA VAL A 148 4.29 -2.89 -1.06
C VAL A 148 3.75 -4.04 -1.93
N HIS A 149 4.63 -4.72 -2.68
CA HIS A 149 4.23 -5.87 -3.50
C HIS A 149 3.72 -7.04 -2.66
N THR A 150 4.38 -7.35 -1.56
CA THR A 150 3.97 -8.43 -0.64
C THR A 150 2.67 -8.09 0.10
N SER A 151 2.42 -6.81 0.35
CA SER A 151 1.21 -6.37 1.05
C SER A 151 -0.06 -6.41 0.19
N LYS A 152 0.05 -6.73 -1.12
CA LYS A 152 -1.14 -6.83 -1.98
C LYS A 152 -2.09 -7.92 -1.48
N GLY A 153 -3.35 -7.54 -1.25
CA GLY A 153 -4.37 -8.40 -0.65
C GLY A 153 -4.50 -8.26 0.87
N LEU A 154 -3.49 -7.72 1.55
CA LEU A 154 -3.52 -7.48 2.99
C LEU A 154 -4.04 -6.06 3.30
N GLU A 155 -4.35 -5.82 4.58
CA GLU A 155 -4.74 -4.51 5.12
C GLU A 155 -4.39 -4.42 6.59
N ASN A 156 -4.23 -3.20 7.11
CA ASN A 156 -4.07 -2.95 8.53
C ASN A 156 -4.64 -1.58 8.91
N LYS A 157 -4.89 -1.36 10.19
CA LYS A 157 -5.42 -0.07 10.67
C LYS A 157 -4.48 1.08 10.32
N ASN A 158 -3.19 0.92 10.61
CA ASN A 158 -2.18 1.96 10.44
C ASN A 158 -1.06 1.48 9.51
N VAL A 159 -0.63 2.36 8.61
CA VAL A 159 0.44 2.06 7.66
C VAL A 159 1.47 3.19 7.66
N ILE A 160 2.75 2.83 7.80
CA ILE A 160 3.86 3.69 7.40
C ILE A 160 4.30 3.23 6.00
N LEU A 161 4.21 4.12 5.02
CA LEU A 161 4.72 3.90 3.67
C LEU A 161 6.10 4.55 3.57
N TYR A 162 7.16 3.75 3.52
CA TYR A 162 8.54 4.20 3.53
C TYR A 162 9.23 3.94 2.19
N GLY A 163 9.71 4.99 1.54
CA GLY A 163 10.40 4.86 0.26
C GLY A 163 10.43 6.15 -0.55
N ASN A 164 11.05 6.10 -1.73
CA ASN A 164 11.01 7.21 -2.68
C ASN A 164 9.81 7.02 -3.60
N PHE A 165 8.73 7.74 -3.32
CA PHE A 165 7.49 7.71 -4.10
C PHE A 165 7.28 9.01 -4.88
N PRO A 166 6.68 8.99 -6.07
CA PRO A 166 6.51 10.16 -6.92
C PRO A 166 5.33 11.05 -6.45
N ILE A 167 5.45 11.69 -5.29
CA ILE A 167 4.36 12.52 -4.73
C ILE A 167 4.10 13.77 -5.58
N LYS A 168 5.15 14.37 -6.20
CA LYS A 168 5.08 15.67 -6.88
C LYS A 168 5.77 15.71 -8.25
N GLN A 169 6.09 14.58 -8.87
CA GLN A 169 6.84 14.56 -10.13
C GLN A 169 5.93 14.45 -11.36
N PRO A 170 6.23 15.12 -12.48
CA PRO A 170 5.46 15.00 -13.71
C PRO A 170 5.58 13.59 -14.31
N SER A 171 4.56 13.20 -15.07
CA SER A 171 4.39 11.87 -15.65
C SER A 171 5.39 11.55 -16.76
N TYR A 172 6.27 10.58 -16.50
CA TYR A 172 6.90 9.76 -17.54
C TYR A 172 6.45 8.30 -17.32
N HIS A 173 6.40 7.47 -18.36
CA HIS A 173 5.89 6.08 -18.31
C HIS A 173 6.43 5.24 -17.12
N ARG A 174 7.65 5.51 -16.66
CA ARG A 174 8.25 4.88 -15.49
C ARG A 174 7.57 5.29 -14.17
N ASN A 175 6.91 6.45 -14.15
CA ASN A 175 6.20 6.95 -12.98
C ASN A 175 4.80 6.36 -12.83
N SER A 176 4.20 5.81 -13.89
CA SER A 176 2.89 5.17 -13.83
C SER A 176 2.90 3.94 -12.90
N ASP A 177 3.90 3.05 -13.06
CA ASP A 177 4.04 1.88 -12.19
C ASP A 177 4.31 2.29 -10.72
N GLU A 178 5.16 3.30 -10.49
CA GLU A 178 5.44 3.80 -9.15
C GLU A 178 4.19 4.44 -8.49
N ARG A 179 3.32 5.09 -9.28
CA ARG A 179 2.04 5.62 -8.79
C ARG A 179 1.08 4.52 -8.40
N LYS A 180 1.00 3.44 -9.19
CA LYS A 180 0.22 2.25 -8.84
C LYS A 180 0.75 1.60 -7.56
N ILE A 181 2.08 1.47 -7.42
CA ILE A 181 2.70 0.94 -6.20
C ILE A 181 2.37 1.82 -5.00
N MET A 182 2.48 3.14 -5.14
CA MET A 182 2.12 4.08 -4.07
C MET A 182 0.62 4.00 -3.72
N TYR A 183 -0.25 3.92 -4.73
CA TYR A 183 -1.69 3.72 -4.54
C TYR A 183 -1.99 2.45 -3.76
N VAL A 184 -1.36 1.33 -4.14
CA VAL A 184 -1.51 0.05 -3.42
C VAL A 184 -1.06 0.22 -1.97
N GLY A 185 0.10 0.83 -1.72
CA GLY A 185 0.60 1.05 -0.36
C GLY A 185 -0.34 1.89 0.49
N ILE A 186 -0.83 3.03 -0.02
CA ILE A 186 -1.78 3.90 0.68
C ILE A 186 -3.07 3.15 1.01
N THR A 187 -3.61 2.40 0.05
CA THR A 187 -4.87 1.68 0.22
C THR A 187 -4.80 0.44 1.12
N ARG A 188 -3.63 0.13 1.68
CA ARG A 188 -3.50 -0.87 2.76
C ARG A 188 -3.94 -0.32 4.12
N ALA A 189 -3.95 1.00 4.29
CA ALA A 189 -4.34 1.66 5.54
C ALA A 189 -5.86 1.77 5.67
N MET A 190 -6.39 1.38 6.80
CA MET A 190 -7.81 1.59 7.13
C MET A 190 -8.05 2.97 7.73
N ASP A 191 -7.26 3.35 8.75
CA ASP A 191 -7.51 4.51 9.60
C ASP A 191 -6.39 5.56 9.56
N LYS A 192 -5.13 5.14 9.37
CA LYS A 192 -3.98 6.05 9.37
C LYS A 192 -2.93 5.65 8.34
N VAL A 193 -2.47 6.62 7.56
CA VAL A 193 -1.31 6.47 6.68
C VAL A 193 -0.29 7.56 6.91
N ILE A 194 0.97 7.14 7.09
CA ILE A 194 2.14 8.03 7.21
C ILE A 194 3.03 7.74 6.00
N ILE A 195 3.23 8.73 5.15
CA ILE A 195 4.07 8.63 3.95
C ILE A 195 5.41 9.29 4.25
N LEU A 196 6.46 8.49 4.34
CA LEU A 196 7.84 8.94 4.58
C LEU A 196 8.64 8.85 3.28
N ASN A 197 8.93 10.03 2.69
CA ASN A 197 9.53 10.16 1.36
C ASN A 197 10.84 10.98 1.37
#